data_cb804d2ef4ac6976f38544efefe0ccfd
#
_entry.id   cb804d2ef4ac6976f38544efefe0ccfd
#
_cell.length_a   1.000
_cell.length_b   1.000
_cell.length_c   1.000
_cell.angle_alpha   90.00
_cell.angle_beta   90.00
_cell.angle_gamma   90.00
#
_symmetry.space_group_name_H-M   'P 1'
#
loop_
_entity.id
_entity.type
_entity.pdbx_description
1 polymer ?
#
loop_
_entity_poly.entity_id
_entity_poly.type
_entity_poly.pdbx_seq_one_letter_code
_entity_poly.pdbx_strand_id
1 'polypeptide(L)'
;FDVAQGASAAELKALLTEWTTASEQMCAGELVGGEPNANEQAAPRDTGETWGYKPNGLTITFGFGASLFAGPNGEDRFGIKDKMPALLATGMPRYRGDQLRDEWTDGDIIVQACSNDPQVCAHAVRNLARIGLGTTTVRWSQAGYGRTSSTSIKQETPRNLFGFKDGTNNIKEEDPASELNEHLWVQDGDDGGDWLSGGSYLMARRIHMTAEIWDNLRLREQQETFGRDKRYGAPLSHPNPTSPKDE
;
A
#
# COMPACT_ATOMS: atom_id res chain seq x y z
N PHE A 1 -4.56 8.65 -5.21
CA PHE A 1 -4.94 9.55 -6.31
C PHE A 1 -6.44 9.70 -6.37
N ASP A 2 -6.89 10.91 -6.69
CA ASP A 2 -8.26 11.20 -7.08
C ASP A 2 -8.32 11.40 -8.58
N VAL A 3 -9.30 10.79 -9.25
CA VAL A 3 -9.55 10.97 -10.67
C VAL A 3 -10.34 12.27 -10.87
N ALA A 4 -9.91 13.11 -11.79
CA ALA A 4 -10.54 14.41 -12.07
C ALA A 4 -12.06 14.23 -12.32
N GLN A 5 -12.87 15.14 -11.77
CA GLN A 5 -14.35 15.02 -11.86
C GLN A 5 -14.88 14.99 -13.29
N GLY A 6 -14.18 15.64 -14.23
CA GLY A 6 -14.55 15.69 -15.63
C GLY A 6 -13.96 14.56 -16.48
N ALA A 7 -13.15 13.67 -15.89
CA ALA A 7 -12.52 12.59 -16.65
C ALA A 7 -13.56 11.57 -17.12
N SER A 8 -13.46 11.18 -18.38
CA SER A 8 -14.27 10.12 -18.99
C SER A 8 -13.69 8.73 -18.72
N ALA A 9 -14.52 7.70 -18.90
CA ALA A 9 -14.07 6.30 -18.85
C ALA A 9 -12.96 6.00 -19.87
N ALA A 10 -12.97 6.66 -21.02
CA ALA A 10 -11.94 6.52 -22.05
C ALA A 10 -10.59 7.09 -21.59
N GLU A 11 -10.59 8.26 -20.94
CA GLU A 11 -9.38 8.88 -20.37
C GLU A 11 -8.83 8.07 -19.21
N LEU A 12 -9.69 7.56 -18.32
CA LEU A 12 -9.28 6.66 -17.26
C LEU A 12 -8.63 5.39 -17.82
N LYS A 13 -9.24 4.77 -18.83
CA LYS A 13 -8.68 3.59 -19.49
C LYS A 13 -7.32 3.89 -20.14
N ALA A 14 -7.20 5.01 -20.83
CA ALA A 14 -5.93 5.43 -21.45
C ALA A 14 -4.83 5.61 -20.38
N LEU A 15 -5.15 6.30 -19.29
CA LEU A 15 -4.24 6.48 -18.15
C LEU A 15 -3.77 5.15 -17.57
N LEU A 16 -4.69 4.22 -17.27
CA LEU A 16 -4.33 2.91 -16.71
C LEU A 16 -3.48 2.09 -17.67
N THR A 17 -3.69 2.23 -18.98
CA THR A 17 -2.86 1.61 -20.01
C THR A 17 -1.44 2.19 -20.01
N GLU A 18 -1.31 3.51 -19.95
CA GLU A 18 0.01 4.18 -19.88
C GLU A 18 0.73 3.84 -18.57
N TRP A 19 0.02 3.82 -17.44
CA TRP A 19 0.58 3.42 -16.16
C TRP A 19 1.07 1.97 -16.16
N THR A 20 0.35 1.06 -16.82
CA THR A 20 0.76 -0.34 -16.97
C THR A 20 2.07 -0.42 -17.76
N THR A 21 2.15 0.25 -18.90
CA THR A 21 3.36 0.29 -19.74
C THR A 21 4.56 0.90 -19.00
N ALA A 22 4.36 2.03 -18.33
CA ALA A 22 5.41 2.68 -17.54
C ALA A 22 5.88 1.81 -16.37
N SER A 23 4.96 1.12 -15.71
CA SER A 23 5.28 0.20 -14.61
C SER A 23 6.11 -0.99 -15.09
N GLU A 24 5.77 -1.57 -16.23
CA GLU A 24 6.53 -2.64 -16.85
C GLU A 24 7.97 -2.19 -17.15
N GLN A 25 8.14 -1.02 -17.77
CA GLN A 25 9.45 -0.43 -18.06
C GLN A 25 10.26 -0.23 -16.76
N MET A 26 9.69 0.43 -15.76
CA MET A 26 10.39 0.70 -14.51
C MET A 26 10.75 -0.58 -13.73
N CYS A 27 9.88 -1.59 -13.72
CA CYS A 27 10.19 -2.89 -13.11
C CYS A 27 11.29 -3.65 -13.85
N ALA A 28 11.43 -3.45 -15.17
CA ALA A 28 12.54 -3.96 -15.96
C ALA A 28 13.84 -3.15 -15.81
N GLY A 29 13.78 -1.97 -15.16
CA GLY A 29 14.91 -1.04 -15.03
C GLY A 29 15.14 -0.17 -16.28
N GLU A 30 14.10 -0.02 -17.07
CA GLU A 30 14.10 0.81 -18.27
C GLU A 30 13.54 2.22 -17.96
N LEU A 31 13.91 3.17 -18.80
CA LEU A 31 13.39 4.53 -18.71
C LEU A 31 11.94 4.60 -19.21
N VAL A 32 11.11 5.38 -18.52
CA VAL A 32 9.73 5.62 -18.94
C VAL A 32 9.69 6.35 -20.29
N GLY A 33 9.02 5.75 -21.24
CA GLY A 33 8.94 6.28 -22.62
C GLY A 33 10.21 6.12 -23.44
N GLY A 34 11.15 5.29 -23.00
CA GLY A 34 12.39 4.96 -23.72
C GLY A 34 13.47 6.05 -23.65
N GLU A 35 14.31 6.13 -24.69
CA GLU A 35 15.44 7.07 -24.71
C GLU A 35 15.02 8.52 -24.43
N PRO A 36 15.89 9.31 -23.78
CA PRO A 36 15.63 10.70 -23.48
C PRO A 36 15.25 11.50 -24.74
N ASN A 37 14.28 12.39 -24.60
CA ASN A 37 13.86 13.26 -25.68
C ASN A 37 15.01 14.20 -26.09
N ALA A 38 15.40 14.17 -27.36
CA ALA A 38 16.42 15.05 -27.91
C ALA A 38 15.96 16.52 -28.03
N ASN A 39 14.66 16.80 -27.89
CA ASN A 39 14.13 18.15 -27.94
C ASN A 39 14.22 18.82 -26.55
N GLU A 40 15.19 19.69 -26.38
CA GLU A 40 15.41 20.44 -25.12
C GLU A 40 14.23 21.37 -24.72
N GLN A 41 13.32 21.66 -25.64
CA GLN A 41 12.12 22.48 -25.38
C GLN A 41 10.91 21.63 -24.90
N ALA A 42 11.06 20.31 -24.88
CA ALA A 42 10.01 19.40 -24.39
C ALA A 42 10.35 18.89 -22.97
N ALA A 43 9.32 18.70 -22.16
CA ALA A 43 9.50 18.06 -20.86
C ALA A 43 10.06 16.61 -21.04
N PRO A 44 10.97 16.17 -20.19
CA PRO A 44 11.50 14.81 -20.24
C PRO A 44 10.39 13.79 -20.04
N ARG A 45 10.48 12.64 -20.70
CA ARG A 45 9.52 11.53 -20.56
C ARG A 45 9.69 10.78 -19.25
N ASP A 46 10.91 10.71 -18.76
CA ASP A 46 11.29 10.14 -17.47
C ASP A 46 11.80 11.23 -16.55
N THR A 47 11.51 11.14 -15.25
CA THR A 47 11.95 12.12 -14.25
C THR A 47 13.44 12.00 -13.88
N GLY A 48 14.10 10.92 -14.27
CA GLY A 48 15.56 10.77 -14.33
C GLY A 48 16.26 10.37 -13.02
N GLU A 49 15.56 10.22 -11.92
CA GLU A 49 16.20 9.97 -10.60
C GLU A 49 16.95 8.63 -10.54
N THR A 50 16.59 7.68 -11.41
CA THR A 50 17.15 6.33 -11.42
C THR A 50 18.01 6.03 -12.63
N TRP A 51 18.47 7.05 -13.35
CA TRP A 51 19.38 6.83 -14.47
C TRP A 51 20.64 6.08 -14.03
N GLY A 52 20.90 4.95 -14.69
CA GLY A 52 22.00 4.05 -14.35
C GLY A 52 21.77 3.15 -13.15
N TYR A 53 20.58 3.21 -12.52
CA TYR A 53 20.21 2.32 -11.44
C TYR A 53 19.63 1.01 -11.99
N LYS A 54 19.72 -0.04 -11.16
CA LYS A 54 18.95 -1.26 -11.36
C LYS A 54 17.57 -1.11 -10.73
N PRO A 55 16.56 -1.90 -11.15
CA PRO A 55 15.22 -1.82 -10.57
C PRO A 55 15.15 -2.26 -9.10
N ASN A 56 16.19 -2.89 -8.59
CA ASN A 56 16.34 -3.29 -7.17
C ASN A 56 15.10 -4.02 -6.60
N GLY A 57 14.51 -4.91 -7.41
CA GLY A 57 13.31 -5.64 -7.04
C GLY A 57 12.05 -4.78 -6.99
N LEU A 58 11.97 -3.74 -7.80
CA LEU A 58 10.77 -2.90 -7.89
C LEU A 58 9.55 -3.73 -8.25
N THR A 59 8.51 -3.57 -7.47
CA THR A 59 7.15 -4.04 -7.75
C THR A 59 6.18 -2.86 -7.63
N ILE A 60 5.19 -2.83 -8.51
CA ILE A 60 4.15 -1.80 -8.51
C ILE A 60 2.79 -2.50 -8.47
N THR A 61 2.00 -2.18 -7.47
CA THR A 61 0.64 -2.71 -7.30
C THR A 61 -0.35 -1.58 -7.40
N PHE A 62 -1.41 -1.79 -8.19
CA PHE A 62 -2.54 -0.89 -8.30
C PHE A 62 -3.72 -1.41 -7.49
N GLY A 63 -4.42 -0.51 -6.81
CA GLY A 63 -5.66 -0.81 -6.13
C GLY A 63 -6.70 0.28 -6.38
N PHE A 64 -7.97 -0.07 -6.22
CA PHE A 64 -9.10 0.81 -6.50
C PHE A 64 -9.92 1.03 -5.24
N GLY A 65 -10.20 2.31 -4.94
CA GLY A 65 -11.05 2.70 -3.84
C GLY A 65 -12.53 2.68 -4.20
N ALA A 66 -13.40 2.63 -3.21
CA ALA A 66 -14.84 2.62 -3.42
C ALA A 66 -15.35 3.83 -4.21
N SER A 67 -14.72 4.99 -4.04
CA SER A 67 -15.08 6.24 -4.73
C SER A 67 -14.87 6.19 -6.26
N LEU A 68 -14.02 5.29 -6.76
CA LEU A 68 -13.88 5.07 -8.20
C LEU A 68 -15.14 4.43 -8.80
N PHE A 69 -15.77 3.50 -8.07
CA PHE A 69 -16.96 2.79 -8.53
C PHE A 69 -18.24 3.59 -8.32
N ALA A 70 -18.34 4.27 -7.18
CA ALA A 70 -19.48 5.10 -6.85
C ALA A 70 -18.97 6.42 -6.29
N GLY A 71 -19.16 7.50 -7.03
CA GLY A 71 -18.73 8.84 -6.61
C GLY A 71 -19.41 9.28 -5.30
N PRO A 72 -19.07 10.47 -4.79
CA PRO A 72 -19.50 10.95 -3.47
C PRO A 72 -21.03 10.96 -3.26
N ASN A 73 -21.79 11.11 -4.35
CA ASN A 73 -23.26 11.09 -4.33
C ASN A 73 -23.83 9.74 -4.83
N GLY A 74 -22.98 8.73 -4.98
CA GLY A 74 -23.36 7.41 -5.46
C GLY A 74 -23.54 7.31 -6.99
N GLU A 75 -23.06 8.32 -7.74
CA GLU A 75 -23.08 8.31 -9.20
C GLU A 75 -22.08 7.30 -9.79
N ASP A 76 -22.49 6.66 -10.89
CA ASP A 76 -21.61 5.81 -11.69
C ASP A 76 -20.87 6.65 -12.74
N ARG A 77 -19.68 7.09 -12.42
CA ARG A 77 -18.88 7.97 -13.30
C ARG A 77 -18.30 7.26 -14.52
N PHE A 78 -18.05 5.95 -14.40
CA PHE A 78 -17.26 5.19 -15.38
C PHE A 78 -17.97 3.96 -15.93
N GLY A 79 -19.22 3.71 -15.53
CA GLY A 79 -19.98 2.53 -15.95
C GLY A 79 -19.50 1.23 -15.28
N ILE A 80 -18.95 1.34 -14.07
CA ILE A 80 -18.37 0.21 -13.31
C ILE A 80 -18.95 0.03 -11.90
N LYS A 81 -19.99 0.79 -11.55
CA LYS A 81 -20.57 0.74 -10.20
C LYS A 81 -21.06 -0.66 -9.83
N ASP A 82 -21.58 -1.40 -10.78
CA ASP A 82 -22.04 -2.78 -10.60
C ASP A 82 -20.90 -3.79 -10.37
N LYS A 83 -19.65 -3.38 -10.58
CA LYS A 83 -18.44 -4.17 -10.36
C LYS A 83 -17.81 -3.94 -8.99
N MET A 84 -18.37 -3.04 -8.17
CA MET A 84 -17.81 -2.75 -6.86
C MET A 84 -18.04 -3.93 -5.91
N PRO A 85 -16.98 -4.51 -5.30
CA PRO A 85 -17.12 -5.55 -4.30
C PRO A 85 -17.90 -5.05 -3.07
N ALA A 86 -18.77 -5.87 -2.48
CA ALA A 86 -19.54 -5.49 -1.31
C ALA A 86 -18.65 -5.21 -0.08
N LEU A 87 -17.54 -5.94 0.06
CA LEU A 87 -16.57 -5.68 1.13
C LEU A 87 -15.93 -4.29 0.97
N LEU A 88 -15.59 -3.89 -0.25
CA LEU A 88 -15.07 -2.55 -0.54
C LEU A 88 -16.14 -1.47 -0.27
N ALA A 89 -17.37 -1.73 -0.65
CA ALA A 89 -18.51 -0.82 -0.40
C ALA A 89 -18.78 -0.62 1.10
N THR A 90 -18.59 -1.68 1.90
CA THR A 90 -18.76 -1.62 3.37
C THR A 90 -17.65 -0.77 4.00
N GLY A 91 -16.43 -0.86 3.46
CA GLY A 91 -15.27 -0.15 3.96
C GLY A 91 -14.86 -0.54 5.38
N MET A 92 -13.91 0.19 5.93
CA MET A 92 -13.43 -0.02 7.28
C MET A 92 -14.31 0.73 8.29
N PRO A 93 -14.73 0.10 9.40
CA PRO A 93 -15.48 0.78 10.43
C PRO A 93 -14.64 1.87 11.10
N ARG A 94 -15.31 2.89 11.61
CA ARG A 94 -14.66 3.89 12.47
C ARG A 94 -14.47 3.31 13.86
N TYR A 95 -13.27 3.47 14.42
CA TYR A 95 -12.92 3.00 15.76
C TYR A 95 -12.92 4.16 16.76
N ARG A 96 -13.17 3.82 18.03
CA ARG A 96 -13.08 4.81 19.12
C ARG A 96 -11.66 5.40 19.18
N GLY A 97 -11.56 6.73 19.11
CA GLY A 97 -10.29 7.45 19.16
C GLY A 97 -9.69 7.76 17.78
N ASP A 98 -10.33 7.34 16.69
CA ASP A 98 -9.92 7.74 15.36
C ASP A 98 -9.96 9.26 15.21
N GLN A 99 -8.90 9.80 14.61
CA GLN A 99 -8.78 11.21 14.23
C GLN A 99 -8.52 11.29 12.71
N LEU A 100 -9.47 10.71 11.95
CA LEU A 100 -9.35 10.66 10.49
C LEU A 100 -9.36 12.08 9.93
N ARG A 101 -8.53 12.29 8.92
CA ARG A 101 -8.45 13.52 8.15
C ARG A 101 -8.86 13.22 6.72
N ASP A 102 -9.86 13.94 6.24
CA ASP A 102 -10.44 13.68 4.91
C ASP A 102 -9.40 13.79 3.79
N GLU A 103 -8.45 14.71 3.92
CA GLU A 103 -7.37 14.88 2.94
C GLU A 103 -6.38 13.71 2.87
N TRP A 104 -6.38 12.83 3.88
CA TRP A 104 -5.49 11.65 3.96
C TRP A 104 -6.26 10.34 4.02
N THR A 105 -7.54 10.38 3.76
CA THR A 105 -8.44 9.22 3.83
C THR A 105 -8.99 8.92 2.45
N ASP A 106 -9.15 7.64 2.13
CA ASP A 106 -9.69 7.14 0.87
C ASP A 106 -8.90 7.60 -0.38
N GLY A 107 -9.57 7.72 -1.49
CA GLY A 107 -9.07 8.02 -2.83
C GLY A 107 -9.58 7.03 -3.85
N ASP A 108 -9.51 7.41 -5.13
CA ASP A 108 -10.02 6.59 -6.23
C ASP A 108 -9.05 5.46 -6.61
N ILE A 109 -7.75 5.74 -6.63
CA ILE A 109 -6.73 4.79 -7.03
C ILE A 109 -5.54 4.85 -6.06
N ILE A 110 -5.08 3.71 -5.58
CA ILE A 110 -3.83 3.58 -4.85
C ILE A 110 -2.75 2.97 -5.75
N VAL A 111 -1.54 3.47 -5.59
CA VAL A 111 -0.32 2.88 -6.17
C VAL A 111 0.63 2.56 -5.03
N GLN A 112 1.06 1.32 -4.94
CA GLN A 112 2.09 0.87 -4.02
C GLN A 112 3.33 0.48 -4.80
N ALA A 113 4.43 1.21 -4.60
CA ALA A 113 5.74 0.87 -5.17
C ALA A 113 6.65 0.35 -4.05
N CYS A 114 7.18 -0.86 -4.22
CA CYS A 114 8.11 -1.48 -3.28
C CYS A 114 9.41 -1.81 -4.00
N SER A 115 10.55 -1.51 -3.35
CA SER A 115 11.89 -1.80 -3.85
C SER A 115 12.87 -1.88 -2.67
N ASN A 116 14.01 -2.52 -2.88
CA ASN A 116 15.12 -2.47 -1.92
C ASN A 116 15.84 -1.11 -1.91
N ASP A 117 15.47 -0.20 -2.80
CA ASP A 117 16.00 1.17 -2.88
C ASP A 117 14.84 2.18 -2.82
N PRO A 118 14.79 3.06 -1.80
CA PRO A 118 13.73 4.05 -1.65
C PRO A 118 13.70 5.08 -2.79
N GLN A 119 14.83 5.36 -3.44
CA GLN A 119 14.88 6.28 -4.58
C GLN A 119 14.16 5.69 -5.79
N VAL A 120 14.25 4.37 -5.99
CA VAL A 120 13.52 3.66 -7.04
C VAL A 120 12.01 3.72 -6.79
N CYS A 121 11.58 3.57 -5.53
CA CYS A 121 10.16 3.74 -5.18
C CYS A 121 9.67 5.17 -5.46
N ALA A 122 10.45 6.17 -5.06
CA ALA A 122 10.11 7.58 -5.28
C ALA A 122 10.02 7.92 -6.77
N HIS A 123 10.98 7.44 -7.58
CA HIS A 123 10.98 7.57 -9.03
C HIS A 123 9.71 6.96 -9.66
N ALA A 124 9.35 5.72 -9.25
CA ALA A 124 8.18 5.06 -9.78
C ALA A 124 6.90 5.86 -9.52
N VAL A 125 6.65 6.23 -8.27
CA VAL A 125 5.44 7.01 -7.90
C VAL A 125 5.42 8.37 -8.59
N ARG A 126 6.58 9.04 -8.69
CA ARG A 126 6.68 10.36 -9.34
C ARG A 126 6.39 10.30 -10.85
N ASN A 127 6.89 9.28 -11.55
CA ASN A 127 6.58 9.09 -12.97
C ASN A 127 5.09 8.81 -13.20
N LEU A 128 4.48 7.94 -12.39
CA LEU A 128 3.05 7.66 -12.49
C LEU A 128 2.22 8.92 -12.20
N ALA A 129 2.58 9.70 -11.18
CA ALA A 129 1.91 10.98 -10.90
C ALA A 129 2.04 11.96 -12.07
N ARG A 130 3.22 12.04 -12.69
CA ARG A 130 3.46 12.89 -13.87
C ARG A 130 2.62 12.46 -15.08
N ILE A 131 2.56 11.16 -15.36
CA ILE A 131 1.73 10.61 -16.46
C ILE A 131 0.25 10.93 -16.19
N GLY A 132 -0.18 10.90 -14.94
CA GLY A 132 -1.55 11.17 -14.53
C GLY A 132 -1.97 12.65 -14.56
N LEU A 133 -1.05 13.58 -14.87
CA LEU A 133 -1.37 15.01 -14.89
C LEU A 133 -2.55 15.33 -15.84
N GLY A 134 -3.54 16.03 -15.31
CA GLY A 134 -4.78 16.37 -16.03
C GLY A 134 -5.90 15.33 -15.87
N THR A 135 -5.57 14.06 -15.63
CA THR A 135 -6.57 13.00 -15.39
C THR A 135 -6.67 12.64 -13.91
N THR A 136 -5.56 12.74 -13.16
CA THR A 136 -5.54 12.48 -11.71
C THR A 136 -4.78 13.55 -10.95
N THR A 137 -5.06 13.63 -9.65
CA THR A 137 -4.29 14.41 -8.67
C THR A 137 -3.86 13.51 -7.53
N VAL A 138 -2.68 13.78 -6.96
CA VAL A 138 -2.22 13.07 -5.76
C VAL A 138 -3.05 13.56 -4.57
N ARG A 139 -3.81 12.66 -3.96
CA ARG A 139 -4.57 12.94 -2.74
C ARG A 139 -3.65 12.90 -1.51
N TRP A 140 -2.93 11.82 -1.34
CA TRP A 140 -1.93 11.67 -0.27
C TRP A 140 -0.82 10.73 -0.72
N SER A 141 0.30 10.81 -0.04
CA SER A 141 1.39 9.86 -0.20
C SER A 141 2.00 9.51 1.14
N GLN A 142 2.56 8.32 1.26
CA GLN A 142 3.26 7.85 2.44
C GLN A 142 4.53 7.11 2.03
N ALA A 143 5.67 7.59 2.47
CA ALA A 143 6.90 6.83 2.39
C ALA A 143 6.91 5.75 3.47
N GLY A 144 7.27 4.53 3.09
CA GLY A 144 7.49 3.42 4.00
C GLY A 144 8.97 3.14 4.20
N TYR A 145 9.32 2.68 5.37
CA TYR A 145 10.70 2.30 5.73
C TYR A 145 10.71 0.92 6.39
N GLY A 146 11.86 0.28 6.33
CA GLY A 146 12.06 -1.03 6.91
C GLY A 146 11.88 -2.15 5.89
N ARG A 147 11.64 -3.34 6.37
CA ARG A 147 11.39 -4.53 5.56
C ARG A 147 9.94 -4.98 5.74
N THR A 148 9.48 -5.82 4.83
CA THR A 148 8.17 -6.47 4.96
C THR A 148 8.05 -7.21 6.29
N SER A 149 6.84 -7.32 6.81
CA SER A 149 6.50 -8.24 7.90
C SER A 149 6.97 -9.65 7.57
N SER A 150 7.13 -10.49 8.61
CA SER A 150 7.55 -11.88 8.39
C SER A 150 6.62 -12.58 7.42
N THR A 151 7.12 -12.85 6.23
CA THR A 151 6.46 -13.64 5.18
C THR A 151 6.96 -15.07 5.15
N SER A 152 8.02 -15.39 5.91
CA SER A 152 8.61 -16.71 6.04
C SER A 152 8.84 -17.04 7.51
N ILE A 153 8.67 -18.32 7.89
CA ILE A 153 8.94 -18.83 9.26
C ILE A 153 10.40 -18.67 9.68
N LYS A 154 11.31 -18.50 8.73
CA LYS A 154 12.74 -18.28 8.98
C LYS A 154 13.09 -16.82 9.21
N GLN A 155 12.21 -15.92 8.88
CA GLN A 155 12.44 -14.48 9.02
C GLN A 155 12.19 -14.06 10.47
N GLU A 156 13.14 -13.35 11.06
CA GLU A 156 12.92 -12.73 12.37
C GLU A 156 11.81 -11.71 12.28
N THR A 157 10.87 -11.73 13.23
CA THR A 157 9.77 -10.77 13.32
C THR A 157 10.31 -9.34 13.40
N PRO A 158 9.93 -8.45 12.48
CA PRO A 158 10.35 -7.06 12.52
C PRO A 158 9.75 -6.32 13.71
N ARG A 159 10.24 -5.10 13.95
CA ARG A 159 9.71 -4.23 15.01
C ARG A 159 9.10 -2.99 14.38
N ASN A 160 8.00 -2.51 14.97
CA ASN A 160 7.45 -1.20 14.65
C ASN A 160 8.34 -0.07 15.20
N LEU A 161 7.99 1.19 14.92
CA LEU A 161 8.77 2.36 15.34
C LEU A 161 8.78 2.58 16.86
N PHE A 162 7.89 1.94 17.63
CA PHE A 162 7.93 1.93 19.09
C PHE A 162 8.83 0.82 19.66
N GLY A 163 9.46 0.03 18.78
CA GLY A 163 10.42 -1.00 19.16
C GLY A 163 9.80 -2.34 19.56
N PHE A 164 8.48 -2.51 19.40
CA PHE A 164 7.79 -3.76 19.68
C PHE A 164 7.72 -4.66 18.45
N LYS A 165 7.72 -5.99 18.66
CA LYS A 165 7.54 -6.97 17.59
C LYS A 165 6.19 -6.76 16.91
N ASP A 166 6.19 -6.85 15.59
CA ASP A 166 5.05 -6.54 14.74
C ASP A 166 4.96 -7.55 13.59
N GLY A 167 3.82 -8.21 13.47
CA GLY A 167 3.58 -9.19 12.41
C GLY A 167 4.03 -10.63 12.73
N THR A 168 4.25 -10.99 14.00
CA THR A 168 4.65 -12.35 14.40
C THR A 168 3.66 -13.40 13.92
N ASN A 169 2.36 -13.13 14.06
CA ASN A 169 1.28 -14.04 13.71
C ASN A 169 0.65 -13.77 12.33
N ASN A 170 1.40 -13.14 11.43
CA ASN A 170 0.95 -12.98 10.05
C ASN A 170 0.99 -14.34 9.32
N ILE A 171 0.10 -14.50 8.35
CA ILE A 171 0.14 -15.61 7.40
C ILE A 171 1.49 -15.62 6.69
N LYS A 172 2.10 -16.80 6.56
CA LYS A 172 3.41 -17.00 5.94
C LYS A 172 3.26 -17.62 4.55
N GLU A 173 4.27 -17.46 3.72
CA GLU A 173 4.30 -18.09 2.39
C GLU A 173 4.36 -19.63 2.46
N GLU A 174 4.85 -20.18 3.58
CA GLU A 174 4.92 -21.62 3.84
C GLU A 174 3.62 -22.19 4.46
N ASP A 175 2.66 -21.35 4.81
CA ASP A 175 1.35 -21.78 5.29
C ASP A 175 0.61 -22.57 4.16
N PRO A 176 -0.31 -23.46 4.51
CA PRO A 176 -1.08 -24.19 3.51
C PRO A 176 -1.76 -23.26 2.51
N ALA A 177 -1.77 -23.63 1.24
CA ALA A 177 -2.43 -22.84 0.20
C ALA A 177 -3.92 -22.55 0.51
N SER A 178 -4.57 -23.43 1.29
CA SER A 178 -5.93 -23.21 1.79
C SER A 178 -6.04 -21.97 2.65
N GLU A 179 -5.09 -21.71 3.54
CA GLU A 179 -5.04 -20.52 4.41
C GLU A 179 -4.86 -19.24 3.57
N LEU A 180 -3.94 -19.29 2.60
CA LEU A 180 -3.71 -18.16 1.69
C LEU A 180 -4.94 -17.87 0.84
N ASN A 181 -5.61 -18.91 0.34
CA ASN A 181 -6.80 -18.76 -0.49
C ASN A 181 -8.04 -18.33 0.32
N GLU A 182 -8.16 -18.77 1.57
CA GLU A 182 -9.29 -18.40 2.42
C GLU A 182 -9.18 -16.96 2.96
N HIS A 183 -7.96 -16.50 3.24
CA HIS A 183 -7.77 -15.27 4.01
C HIS A 183 -7.08 -14.14 3.25
N LEU A 184 -6.41 -14.42 2.13
CA LEU A 184 -5.60 -13.43 1.42
C LEU A 184 -6.07 -13.19 -0.01
N TRP A 185 -6.24 -14.26 -0.80
CA TRP A 185 -6.53 -14.13 -2.22
C TRP A 185 -8.02 -14.25 -2.52
N VAL A 186 -8.54 -13.30 -3.28
CA VAL A 186 -9.89 -13.38 -3.85
C VAL A 186 -9.94 -14.54 -4.84
N GLN A 187 -10.91 -15.44 -4.67
CA GLN A 187 -11.10 -16.60 -5.52
C GLN A 187 -12.17 -16.35 -6.60
N ASP A 188 -12.18 -17.20 -7.63
CA ASP A 188 -13.23 -17.19 -8.63
C ASP A 188 -14.60 -17.42 -7.96
N GLY A 189 -15.55 -16.54 -8.27
CA GLY A 189 -16.90 -16.59 -7.69
C GLY A 189 -17.06 -15.87 -6.35
N ASP A 190 -15.97 -15.34 -5.78
CA ASP A 190 -16.05 -14.46 -4.61
C ASP A 190 -16.69 -13.10 -4.96
N ASP A 191 -17.00 -12.33 -3.93
CA ASP A 191 -17.46 -10.96 -4.09
C ASP A 191 -16.43 -10.10 -4.84
N GLY A 192 -16.86 -9.44 -5.89
CA GLY A 192 -15.99 -8.68 -6.79
C GLY A 192 -15.94 -9.26 -8.20
N GLY A 193 -16.40 -10.48 -8.39
CA GLY A 193 -16.43 -11.17 -9.67
C GLY A 193 -15.05 -11.47 -10.23
N ASP A 194 -15.02 -11.93 -11.48
CA ASP A 194 -13.80 -12.44 -12.12
C ASP A 194 -12.68 -11.41 -12.27
N TRP A 195 -12.98 -10.11 -12.24
CA TRP A 195 -11.98 -9.07 -12.44
C TRP A 195 -11.00 -8.94 -11.24
N LEU A 196 -11.45 -9.30 -10.02
CA LEU A 196 -10.64 -9.22 -8.80
C LEU A 196 -10.00 -10.58 -8.43
N SER A 197 -10.35 -11.66 -9.12
CA SER A 197 -9.77 -12.99 -8.86
C SER A 197 -8.23 -12.96 -8.90
N GLY A 198 -7.59 -13.55 -7.88
CA GLY A 198 -6.15 -13.48 -7.66
C GLY A 198 -5.66 -12.15 -7.08
N GLY A 199 -6.53 -11.18 -6.90
CA GLY A 199 -6.26 -9.95 -6.16
C GLY A 199 -6.45 -10.10 -4.66
N SER A 200 -6.38 -8.97 -3.94
CA SER A 200 -6.54 -8.92 -2.49
C SER A 200 -7.10 -7.57 -2.07
N TYR A 201 -7.57 -7.48 -0.83
CA TYR A 201 -7.98 -6.21 -0.23
C TYR A 201 -6.83 -5.61 0.58
N LEU A 202 -6.61 -4.29 0.43
CA LEU A 202 -5.65 -3.54 1.21
C LEU A 202 -6.38 -2.63 2.20
N MET A 203 -6.08 -2.80 3.49
CA MET A 203 -6.47 -1.85 4.52
C MET A 203 -5.22 -1.12 5.03
N ALA A 204 -5.18 0.20 4.86
CA ALA A 204 -4.07 1.03 5.30
C ALA A 204 -4.55 2.01 6.38
N ARG A 205 -3.82 2.06 7.50
CA ARG A 205 -4.05 3.03 8.57
C ARG A 205 -2.75 3.77 8.86
N ARG A 206 -2.82 5.11 8.80
CA ARG A 206 -1.71 5.96 9.25
C ARG A 206 -1.85 6.23 10.72
N ILE A 207 -0.83 5.86 11.51
CA ILE A 207 -0.78 6.11 12.93
C ILE A 207 0.14 7.30 13.20
N HIS A 208 -0.40 8.37 13.81
CA HIS A 208 0.42 9.48 14.28
C HIS A 208 1.13 9.07 15.57
N MET A 209 2.46 9.03 15.54
CA MET A 209 3.31 8.61 16.65
C MET A 209 4.00 9.82 17.25
N THR A 210 3.81 10.06 18.55
CA THR A 210 4.53 11.08 19.30
C THR A 210 5.82 10.47 19.89
N ALA A 211 6.80 10.24 19.01
CA ALA A 211 8.01 9.47 19.33
C ALA A 211 8.79 10.09 20.49
N GLU A 212 8.90 11.43 20.55
CA GLU A 212 9.64 12.12 21.62
C GLU A 212 9.04 11.88 23.00
N ILE A 213 7.72 11.82 23.11
CA ILE A 213 7.04 11.50 24.36
C ILE A 213 7.25 10.02 24.69
N TRP A 214 7.06 9.15 23.69
CA TRP A 214 7.23 7.72 23.82
C TRP A 214 8.62 7.32 24.33
N ASP A 215 9.66 7.89 23.76
CA ASP A 215 11.04 7.57 24.08
C ASP A 215 11.44 7.94 25.51
N ASN A 216 10.71 8.85 26.14
CA ASN A 216 10.89 9.24 27.54
C ASN A 216 10.07 8.39 28.53
N LEU A 217 9.17 7.52 28.08
CA LEU A 217 8.41 6.63 28.95
C LEU A 217 9.32 5.55 29.53
N ARG A 218 9.02 5.15 30.78
CA ARG A 218 9.67 4.00 31.40
C ARG A 218 9.32 2.72 30.64
N LEU A 219 10.23 1.77 30.62
CA LEU A 219 10.00 0.46 29.97
C LEU A 219 8.67 -0.19 30.40
N ARG A 220 8.36 -0.13 31.67
CA ARG A 220 7.10 -0.67 32.20
C ARG A 220 5.87 -0.01 31.57
N GLU A 221 5.87 1.31 31.46
CA GLU A 221 4.76 2.07 30.85
C GLU A 221 4.60 1.74 29.37
N GLN A 222 5.72 1.60 28.66
CA GLN A 222 5.71 1.15 27.26
C GLN A 222 5.12 -0.25 27.12
N GLN A 223 5.54 -1.19 27.97
CA GLN A 223 5.05 -2.57 27.95
C GLN A 223 3.58 -2.66 28.33
N GLU A 224 3.13 -1.92 29.34
CA GLU A 224 1.72 -1.85 29.75
C GLU A 224 0.83 -1.27 28.64
N THR A 225 1.34 -0.29 27.86
CA THR A 225 0.61 0.29 26.72
C THR A 225 0.36 -0.75 25.62
N PHE A 226 1.35 -1.59 25.31
CA PHE A 226 1.22 -2.65 24.31
C PHE A 226 0.61 -3.95 24.89
N GLY A 227 0.62 -4.11 26.20
CA GLY A 227 0.23 -5.36 26.84
C GLY A 227 1.22 -6.50 26.60
N ARG A 228 2.47 -6.17 26.21
CA ARG A 228 3.51 -7.15 25.82
C ARG A 228 4.87 -6.80 26.39
N ASP A 229 5.69 -7.84 26.63
CA ASP A 229 7.11 -7.67 26.87
C ASP A 229 7.82 -7.09 25.63
N LYS A 230 8.64 -6.06 25.82
CA LYS A 230 9.29 -5.36 24.69
C LYS A 230 10.36 -6.21 24.01
N ARG A 231 11.06 -7.06 24.78
CA ARG A 231 12.17 -7.86 24.26
C ARG A 231 11.68 -9.09 23.51
N TYR A 232 10.78 -9.82 24.11
CA TYR A 232 10.33 -11.13 23.62
C TYR A 232 9.02 -11.08 22.86
N GLY A 233 8.18 -10.08 23.10
CA GLY A 233 6.87 -9.91 22.46
C GLY A 233 5.73 -10.67 23.13
N ALA A 234 6.02 -11.45 24.18
CA ALA A 234 5.03 -12.24 24.88
C ALA A 234 3.97 -11.37 25.58
N PRO A 235 2.70 -11.79 25.63
CA PRO A 235 1.67 -11.08 26.37
C PRO A 235 2.02 -10.94 27.85
N LEU A 236 1.80 -9.78 28.45
CA LEU A 236 2.04 -9.57 29.89
C LEU A 236 1.12 -10.41 30.80
N SER A 237 0.02 -10.92 30.27
CA SER A 237 -0.85 -11.88 30.95
C SER A 237 -0.25 -13.28 31.05
N HIS A 238 0.81 -13.58 30.30
CA HIS A 238 1.48 -14.86 30.34
C HIS A 238 2.28 -15.03 31.66
N PRO A 239 2.27 -16.22 32.29
CA PRO A 239 2.98 -16.45 33.57
C PRO A 239 4.50 -16.19 33.48
N ASN A 240 5.07 -16.33 32.30
CA ASN A 240 6.49 -16.08 32.05
C ASN A 240 6.67 -15.32 30.72
N PRO A 241 6.41 -13.99 30.70
CA PRO A 241 6.44 -13.20 29.46
C PRO A 241 7.84 -13.03 28.86
N THR A 242 8.87 -13.57 29.48
CA THR A 242 10.26 -13.49 29.02
C THR A 242 10.70 -14.71 28.21
N SER A 243 9.78 -15.62 27.88
CA SER A 243 10.08 -16.79 27.04
C SER A 243 10.00 -16.45 25.54
N PRO A 244 11.03 -16.74 24.76
CA PRO A 244 10.97 -16.55 23.29
C PRO A 244 9.96 -17.46 22.58
N LYS A 245 9.43 -18.47 23.28
CA LYS A 245 8.49 -19.46 22.72
C LYS A 245 7.03 -19.02 22.80
N ASP A 246 6.76 -17.89 23.45
CA ASP A 246 5.41 -17.44 23.78
C ASP A 246 5.04 -16.17 22.98
N GLU A 247 5.65 -16.00 21.79
CA GLU A 247 5.37 -14.91 20.86
C GLU A 247 4.03 -15.05 20.18
#